data_18723970521ac727acd071134d2f7cc4
#
_entry.id   18723970521ac727acd071134d2f7cc4
#
_cell.length_a   1.000
_cell.length_b   1.000
_cell.length_c   1.000
_cell.angle_alpha   90.00
_cell.angle_beta   90.00
_cell.angle_gamma   90.00
#
_symmetry.space_group_name_H-M   'P 1'
#
loop_
_entity.id
_entity.type
_entity.pdbx_description
1 polymer ?
#
loop_
_entity_poly.entity_id
_entity_poly.type
_entity_poly.pdbx_seq_one_letter_code
_entity_poly.pdbx_strand_id
1 'polypeptide(L)'
;MVRIFLCLLKWQFSVLFFFFGVFPMLGQDLEPRAYANVPKGLNVIAAGYVFMNGNVLTDPSLPIKDFTLQSHNMAVNYIKTFGLADKLARIQVGLPFTFMDGSAVISDQLVTGSRTGFADMKVRFGINLLGSPALDKSEFRSFEQKTILGVSLVTSIPTGRYYGDKQVNIGTNRWAFKPEIGVSKRFAHVYAEAYGGVWFYTNNNDYLGKKLEQKPTCSLQAHASYYFKNQMWVGFNTTWFFGGRTIADGVSDESQIDNWRVGGTFSTPIAKGQSVRFQYHIGAYTNNGLNYYALSAVYQYSFF
;
A
#
# COMPACT_ATOMS: atom_id res chain seq x y z
N MET A 1 20.47 -24.76 42.45
CA MET A 1 19.52 -23.60 42.46
C MET A 1 19.70 -22.66 41.26
N VAL A 2 20.91 -22.30 40.89
CA VAL A 2 21.15 -21.33 39.79
C VAL A 2 20.71 -21.84 38.40
N ARG A 3 20.80 -23.16 38.08
CA ARG A 3 20.35 -23.71 36.79
C ARG A 3 18.84 -23.77 36.58
N ILE A 4 18.05 -23.86 37.66
CA ILE A 4 16.60 -23.86 37.58
C ILE A 4 16.09 -22.41 37.32
N PHE A 5 16.76 -21.43 37.90
CA PHE A 5 16.43 -20.01 37.70
C PHE A 5 16.68 -19.52 36.27
N LEU A 6 17.77 -19.99 35.64
CA LEU A 6 18.07 -19.70 34.24
C LEU A 6 17.10 -20.38 33.25
N CYS A 7 16.56 -21.54 33.63
CA CYS A 7 15.55 -22.23 32.81
C CYS A 7 14.18 -21.54 32.89
N LEU A 8 13.81 -21.05 34.06
CA LEU A 8 12.58 -20.26 34.26
C LEU A 8 12.66 -18.89 33.60
N LEU A 9 13.82 -18.25 33.60
CA LEU A 9 14.03 -16.99 32.87
C LEU A 9 13.92 -17.18 31.34
N LYS A 10 14.45 -18.26 30.80
CA LYS A 10 14.29 -18.62 29.37
C LYS A 10 12.83 -18.94 29.01
N TRP A 11 12.05 -19.51 29.91
CA TRP A 11 10.64 -19.81 29.69
C TRP A 11 9.77 -18.55 29.76
N GLN A 12 10.08 -17.62 30.65
CA GLN A 12 9.38 -16.32 30.69
C GLN A 12 9.64 -15.46 29.44
N PHE A 13 10.85 -15.51 28.87
CA PHE A 13 11.11 -14.85 27.59
C PHE A 13 10.38 -15.49 26.40
N SER A 14 10.09 -16.78 26.43
CA SER A 14 9.35 -17.48 25.35
C SER A 14 7.85 -17.20 25.40
N VAL A 15 7.26 -16.87 26.56
CA VAL A 15 5.81 -16.63 26.71
C VAL A 15 5.44 -15.18 26.40
N LEU A 16 6.38 -14.21 26.55
CA LEU A 16 6.11 -12.80 26.29
C LEU A 16 6.09 -12.43 24.78
N PHE A 17 6.48 -13.34 23.88
CA PHE A 17 6.53 -13.08 22.43
C PHE A 17 5.22 -13.40 21.70
N PHE A 18 4.10 -13.62 22.39
CA PHE A 18 2.92 -14.29 21.84
C PHE A 18 1.88 -13.39 21.15
N PHE A 19 2.02 -12.05 21.18
CA PHE A 19 0.93 -11.16 20.77
C PHE A 19 1.33 -10.02 19.82
N PHE A 20 2.28 -10.24 18.93
CA PHE A 20 2.53 -9.23 17.88
C PHE A 20 1.73 -9.54 16.63
N GLY A 21 0.68 -8.80 16.42
CA GLY A 21 0.01 -8.73 15.15
C GLY A 21 1.04 -8.42 14.05
N VAL A 22 1.08 -9.24 13.00
CA VAL A 22 1.85 -8.94 11.80
C VAL A 22 1.28 -7.67 11.22
N PHE A 23 2.02 -6.59 11.27
CA PHE A 23 1.69 -5.42 10.47
C PHE A 23 2.19 -5.68 9.04
N PRO A 24 1.34 -6.15 8.13
CA PRO A 24 1.74 -6.18 6.76
C PRO A 24 1.96 -4.71 6.39
N MET A 25 3.16 -4.35 5.97
CA MET A 25 3.42 -3.13 5.21
C MET A 25 2.75 -3.21 3.83
N LEU A 26 1.56 -3.80 3.78
CA LEU A 26 0.67 -3.72 2.63
C LEU A 26 0.22 -2.25 2.58
N GLY A 27 0.83 -1.51 1.69
CA GLY A 27 0.69 -0.09 1.56
C GLY A 27 -0.77 0.31 1.69
N GLN A 28 -1.05 1.10 2.72
CA GLN A 28 -2.27 1.91 2.79
C GLN A 28 -2.14 2.96 1.68
N ASP A 29 -2.18 2.50 0.43
CA ASP A 29 -1.86 3.29 -0.74
C ASP A 29 -3.01 4.26 -1.03
N LEU A 30 -2.68 5.54 -1.13
CA LEU A 30 -3.53 6.55 -1.74
C LEU A 30 -3.20 6.57 -3.23
N GLU A 31 -4.07 6.02 -4.07
CA GLU A 31 -3.86 5.86 -5.52
C GLU A 31 -4.76 6.77 -6.36
N PRO A 32 -4.62 8.13 -6.29
CA PRO A 32 -5.41 9.01 -7.13
C PRO A 32 -5.14 8.73 -8.61
N ARG A 33 -6.19 8.82 -9.43
CA ARG A 33 -6.15 8.62 -10.88
C ARG A 33 -5.88 7.17 -11.32
N ALA A 34 -6.17 6.18 -10.47
CA ALA A 34 -5.95 4.76 -10.78
C ALA A 34 -6.74 4.29 -12.03
N TYR A 35 -7.93 4.87 -12.25
CA TYR A 35 -8.78 4.59 -13.42
C TYR A 35 -8.76 5.72 -14.46
N ALA A 36 -7.71 6.55 -14.48
CA ALA A 36 -7.59 7.64 -15.43
C ALA A 36 -7.76 7.15 -16.89
N ASN A 37 -8.49 7.94 -17.68
CA ASN A 37 -8.59 7.71 -19.11
C ASN A 37 -7.29 8.16 -19.80
N VAL A 38 -6.72 7.28 -20.59
CA VAL A 38 -5.47 7.51 -21.37
C VAL A 38 -5.56 6.75 -22.70
N PRO A 39 -4.77 7.09 -23.72
CA PRO A 39 -4.75 6.33 -24.96
C PRO A 39 -4.30 4.88 -24.75
N LYS A 40 -4.76 3.95 -25.60
CA LYS A 40 -4.19 2.61 -25.71
C LYS A 40 -2.76 2.67 -26.27
N GLY A 41 -1.94 1.66 -25.99
CA GLY A 41 -0.55 1.59 -26.43
C GLY A 41 0.43 2.44 -25.60
N LEU A 42 -0.05 3.19 -24.61
CA LEU A 42 0.80 3.99 -23.73
C LEU A 42 1.62 3.09 -22.80
N ASN A 43 2.93 3.33 -22.76
CA ASN A 43 3.85 2.75 -21.79
C ASN A 43 4.27 3.84 -20.82
N VAL A 44 4.33 3.51 -19.52
CA VAL A 44 4.82 4.41 -18.48
C VAL A 44 5.83 3.68 -17.62
N ILE A 45 7.01 4.26 -17.47
CA ILE A 45 7.99 3.85 -16.46
C ILE A 45 7.97 4.93 -15.38
N ALA A 46 7.87 4.51 -14.14
CA ALA A 46 7.91 5.41 -13.00
C ALA A 46 8.95 4.93 -11.98
N ALA A 47 9.76 5.86 -11.48
CA ALA A 47 10.66 5.65 -10.36
C ALA A 47 10.21 6.54 -9.21
N GLY A 48 10.01 5.94 -8.04
CA GLY A 48 9.48 6.62 -6.87
C GLY A 48 10.34 6.39 -5.63
N TYR A 49 10.30 7.38 -4.75
CA TYR A 49 10.83 7.32 -3.40
C TYR A 49 9.75 7.72 -2.42
N VAL A 50 9.63 6.97 -1.32
CA VAL A 50 8.69 7.25 -0.23
C VAL A 50 9.43 7.16 1.10
N PHE A 51 9.46 8.26 1.81
CA PHE A 51 9.88 8.30 3.20
C PHE A 51 8.65 8.13 4.10
N MET A 52 8.73 7.23 5.06
CA MET A 52 7.68 6.99 6.06
C MET A 52 8.29 7.04 7.46
N ASN A 53 7.60 7.68 8.37
CA ASN A 53 7.99 7.69 9.79
C ASN A 53 6.73 7.75 10.65
N GLY A 54 6.71 6.96 11.71
CA GLY A 54 5.58 6.92 12.62
C GLY A 54 5.74 5.95 13.77
N ASN A 55 4.70 5.94 14.60
CA ASN A 55 4.59 5.08 15.76
C ASN A 55 3.71 3.88 15.43
N VAL A 56 4.02 2.74 16.01
CA VAL A 56 3.16 1.56 15.94
C VAL A 56 2.30 1.52 17.21
N LEU A 57 1.00 1.67 17.03
CA LEU A 57 0.04 1.51 18.12
C LEU A 57 -0.11 0.01 18.42
N THR A 58 0.27 -0.38 19.61
CA THR A 58 0.17 -1.75 20.11
C THR A 58 -0.95 -1.83 21.16
N ASP A 59 -1.39 -3.05 21.47
CA ASP A 59 -2.32 -3.29 22.58
C ASP A 59 -1.72 -2.73 23.88
N PRO A 60 -2.46 -1.88 24.65
CA PRO A 60 -1.98 -1.31 25.90
C PRO A 60 -1.62 -2.32 26.98
N SER A 61 -2.12 -3.55 26.90
CA SER A 61 -1.78 -4.64 27.83
C SER A 61 -0.39 -5.21 27.61
N LEU A 62 0.26 -4.92 26.47
CA LEU A 62 1.58 -5.41 26.15
C LEU A 62 2.67 -4.53 26.81
N PRO A 63 3.75 -5.12 27.33
CA PRO A 63 4.87 -4.40 27.93
C PRO A 63 5.79 -3.74 26.88
N ILE A 64 5.16 -3.09 25.87
CA ILE A 64 5.85 -2.44 24.76
C ILE A 64 5.43 -0.99 24.73
N LYS A 65 6.40 -0.11 24.78
CA LYS A 65 6.22 1.33 24.71
C LYS A 65 7.06 1.91 23.58
N ASP A 66 6.70 3.08 23.10
CA ASP A 66 7.48 3.89 22.18
C ASP A 66 7.96 3.13 20.94
N PHE A 67 7.11 2.26 20.38
CA PHE A 67 7.44 1.55 19.16
C PHE A 67 7.38 2.50 17.96
N THR A 68 8.55 2.83 17.44
CA THR A 68 8.72 3.69 16.27
C THR A 68 9.23 2.90 15.07
N LEU A 69 8.81 3.32 13.88
CA LEU A 69 9.27 2.75 12.62
C LEU A 69 9.55 3.86 11.60
N GLN A 70 10.74 3.83 11.03
CA GLN A 70 11.14 4.69 9.91
C GLN A 70 11.47 3.82 8.71
N SER A 71 11.06 4.24 7.51
CA SER A 71 11.44 3.53 6.30
C SER A 71 11.67 4.46 5.11
N HIS A 72 12.64 4.05 4.29
CA HIS A 72 12.98 4.62 2.99
C HIS A 72 12.62 3.58 1.93
N ASN A 73 11.65 3.88 1.11
CA ASN A 73 11.11 2.94 0.13
C ASN A 73 11.36 3.49 -1.27
N MET A 74 11.99 2.71 -2.11
CA MET A 74 12.17 2.99 -3.54
C MET A 74 11.29 2.02 -4.32
N ALA A 75 10.73 2.46 -5.45
CA ALA A 75 9.98 1.56 -6.31
C ALA A 75 10.18 1.92 -7.78
N VAL A 76 10.29 0.90 -8.61
CA VAL A 76 10.16 1.03 -10.06
C VAL A 76 8.84 0.40 -10.48
N ASN A 77 8.07 1.13 -11.27
CA ASN A 77 6.79 0.68 -11.79
C ASN A 77 6.79 0.76 -13.32
N TYR A 78 6.20 -0.25 -13.95
CA TYR A 78 5.90 -0.25 -15.37
C TYR A 78 4.40 -0.42 -15.58
N ILE A 79 3.81 0.43 -16.42
CA ILE A 79 2.40 0.40 -16.77
C ILE A 79 2.29 0.32 -18.27
N LYS A 80 1.48 -0.58 -18.78
CA LYS A 80 1.10 -0.66 -20.20
C LYS A 80 -0.40 -0.62 -20.35
N THR A 81 -0.87 0.23 -21.27
CA THR A 81 -2.29 0.29 -21.64
C THR A 81 -2.52 -0.39 -22.98
N PHE A 82 -3.67 -1.02 -23.13
CA PHE A 82 -4.06 -1.73 -24.35
C PHE A 82 -5.59 -1.79 -24.47
N GLY A 83 -6.06 -2.20 -25.65
CA GLY A 83 -7.48 -2.47 -25.87
C GLY A 83 -7.83 -3.90 -25.51
N LEU A 84 -8.93 -4.10 -24.81
CA LEU A 84 -9.54 -5.40 -24.55
C LEU A 84 -11.06 -5.27 -24.69
N ALA A 85 -11.65 -5.95 -25.69
CA ALA A 85 -13.08 -5.85 -26.02
C ALA A 85 -13.53 -4.37 -26.14
N ASP A 86 -12.81 -3.57 -26.93
CA ASP A 86 -13.02 -2.13 -27.17
C ASP A 86 -12.95 -1.23 -25.93
N LYS A 87 -12.50 -1.75 -24.81
CA LYS A 87 -12.35 -1.04 -23.55
C LYS A 87 -10.88 -0.83 -23.21
N LEU A 88 -10.58 0.27 -22.53
CA LEU A 88 -9.23 0.55 -22.07
C LEU A 88 -8.87 -0.40 -20.92
N ALA A 89 -7.87 -1.23 -21.15
CA ALA A 89 -7.27 -2.09 -20.13
C ALA A 89 -5.84 -1.67 -19.85
N ARG A 90 -5.33 -2.07 -18.68
CA ARG A 90 -3.96 -1.81 -18.26
C ARG A 90 -3.40 -2.94 -17.41
N ILE A 91 -2.11 -3.15 -17.55
CA ILE A 91 -1.31 -3.95 -16.62
C ILE A 91 -0.26 -3.04 -15.99
N GLN A 92 -0.04 -3.20 -14.70
CA GLN A 92 0.99 -2.49 -13.94
C GLN A 92 1.79 -3.52 -13.15
N VAL A 93 3.11 -3.37 -13.15
CA VAL A 93 4.03 -4.17 -12.33
C VAL A 93 4.87 -3.21 -11.52
N GLY A 94 4.95 -3.42 -10.22
CA GLY A 94 5.72 -2.62 -9.28
C GLY A 94 6.69 -3.48 -8.48
N LEU A 95 7.95 -3.06 -8.44
CA LEU A 95 9.02 -3.70 -7.68
C LEU A 95 9.55 -2.74 -6.62
N PRO A 96 9.15 -2.86 -5.36
CA PRO A 96 9.60 -2.01 -4.27
C PRO A 96 10.85 -2.57 -3.59
N PHE A 97 11.70 -1.67 -3.11
CA PHE A 97 12.87 -1.95 -2.29
C PHE A 97 12.83 -1.05 -1.06
N THR A 98 13.09 -1.61 0.13
CA THR A 98 12.89 -0.93 1.41
C THR A 98 14.14 -1.02 2.27
N PHE A 99 14.49 0.12 2.88
CA PHE A 99 15.34 0.22 4.07
C PHE A 99 14.42 0.61 5.23
N MET A 100 14.45 -0.13 6.31
CA MET A 100 13.56 0.07 7.44
C MET A 100 14.32 -0.08 8.74
N ASP A 101 14.14 0.87 9.65
CA ASP A 101 14.69 0.89 10.99
C ASP A 101 13.56 1.08 11.99
N GLY A 102 13.64 0.41 13.12
CA GLY A 102 12.65 0.52 14.18
C GLY A 102 13.26 0.40 15.57
N SER A 103 12.60 0.98 16.55
CA SER A 103 12.93 0.85 17.97
C SER A 103 11.67 0.73 18.80
N ALA A 104 11.78 -0.01 19.90
CA ALA A 104 10.72 -0.14 20.91
C ALA A 104 11.36 -0.32 22.29
N VAL A 105 10.64 0.08 23.32
CA VAL A 105 10.98 -0.25 24.72
C VAL A 105 10.18 -1.48 25.13
N ILE A 106 10.87 -2.59 25.40
CA ILE A 106 10.28 -3.87 25.79
C ILE A 106 10.80 -4.21 27.19
N SER A 107 9.90 -4.32 28.19
CA SER A 107 10.28 -4.56 29.59
C SER A 107 11.36 -3.60 30.08
N ASP A 108 11.19 -2.30 29.81
CA ASP A 108 12.08 -1.19 30.11
C ASP A 108 13.49 -1.28 29.46
N GLN A 109 13.66 -2.11 28.45
CA GLN A 109 14.88 -2.19 27.64
C GLN A 109 14.64 -1.67 26.22
N LEU A 110 15.51 -0.78 25.73
CA LEU A 110 15.48 -0.32 24.35
C LEU A 110 15.94 -1.44 23.40
N VAL A 111 15.08 -1.84 22.49
CA VAL A 111 15.38 -2.80 21.43
C VAL A 111 15.32 -2.09 20.09
N THR A 112 16.34 -2.25 19.27
CA THR A 112 16.41 -1.67 17.92
C THR A 112 16.55 -2.78 16.89
N GLY A 113 16.10 -2.51 15.66
CA GLY A 113 16.24 -3.46 14.55
C GLY A 113 16.15 -2.78 13.20
N SER A 114 16.82 -3.34 12.21
CA SER A 114 16.78 -2.86 10.83
C SER A 114 16.49 -3.99 9.86
N ARG A 115 15.91 -3.64 8.72
CA ARG A 115 15.65 -4.56 7.61
C ARG A 115 15.92 -3.84 6.29
N THR A 116 16.55 -4.55 5.35
CA THR A 116 16.82 -4.05 3.99
C THR A 116 16.58 -5.14 2.98
N GLY A 117 15.88 -4.82 1.89
CA GLY A 117 15.64 -5.76 0.81
C GLY A 117 14.46 -5.40 -0.08
N PHE A 118 14.21 -6.23 -1.06
CA PHE A 118 13.00 -6.13 -1.88
C PHE A 118 11.76 -6.44 -1.05
N ALA A 119 10.70 -5.67 -1.27
CA ALA A 119 9.38 -6.00 -0.77
C ALA A 119 8.62 -6.86 -1.80
N ASP A 120 7.41 -7.28 -1.46
CA ASP A 120 6.60 -8.11 -2.34
C ASP A 120 6.25 -7.35 -3.63
N MET A 121 6.49 -7.98 -4.78
CA MET A 121 6.13 -7.46 -6.08
C MET A 121 4.62 -7.33 -6.20
N LYS A 122 4.15 -6.21 -6.74
CA LYS A 122 2.72 -5.98 -6.99
C LYS A 122 2.42 -5.98 -8.48
N VAL A 123 1.39 -6.72 -8.87
CA VAL A 123 0.85 -6.72 -10.22
C VAL A 123 -0.61 -6.27 -10.15
N ARG A 124 -0.98 -5.27 -10.95
CA ARG A 124 -2.37 -4.83 -11.10
C ARG A 124 -2.80 -5.03 -12.54
N PHE A 125 -3.88 -5.74 -12.74
CA PHE A 125 -4.64 -5.77 -13.98
C PHE A 125 -5.93 -4.98 -13.78
N GLY A 126 -6.23 -4.04 -14.69
CA GLY A 126 -7.43 -3.21 -14.61
C GLY A 126 -8.07 -3.03 -15.98
N ILE A 127 -9.41 -2.89 -16.00
CA ILE A 127 -10.19 -2.57 -17.19
C ILE A 127 -11.26 -1.52 -16.84
N ASN A 128 -11.39 -0.51 -17.69
CA ASN A 128 -12.45 0.48 -17.59
C ASN A 128 -13.69 -0.07 -18.33
N LEU A 129 -14.69 -0.53 -17.59
CA LEU A 129 -15.88 -1.19 -18.16
C LEU A 129 -16.81 -0.22 -18.90
N LEU A 130 -16.91 1.03 -18.39
CA LEU A 130 -17.76 2.08 -18.96
C LEU A 130 -16.99 3.40 -19.08
N GLY A 131 -17.33 4.21 -20.07
CA GLY A 131 -16.88 5.60 -20.20
C GLY A 131 -15.43 5.81 -20.65
N SER A 132 -14.73 4.74 -21.03
CA SER A 132 -13.33 4.81 -21.45
C SER A 132 -13.05 3.77 -22.55
N PRO A 133 -13.40 4.10 -23.82
CA PRO A 133 -13.08 3.25 -24.95
C PRO A 133 -11.56 3.17 -25.19
N ALA A 134 -11.11 2.10 -25.84
CA ALA A 134 -9.70 1.88 -26.18
C ALA A 134 -9.32 2.70 -27.43
N LEU A 135 -9.08 3.98 -27.26
CA LEU A 135 -8.76 4.92 -28.33
C LEU A 135 -7.27 4.99 -28.63
N ASP A 136 -6.93 5.15 -29.90
CA ASP A 136 -5.58 5.52 -30.31
C ASP A 136 -5.26 6.97 -29.90
N LYS A 137 -3.97 7.32 -29.93
CA LYS A 137 -3.51 8.66 -29.52
C LYS A 137 -4.15 9.81 -30.30
N SER A 138 -4.44 9.61 -31.60
CA SER A 138 -5.11 10.58 -32.46
C SER A 138 -6.56 10.81 -32.05
N GLU A 139 -7.31 9.73 -31.85
CA GLU A 139 -8.71 9.74 -31.45
C GLU A 139 -8.89 10.27 -30.01
N PHE A 140 -7.96 9.95 -29.13
CA PHE A 140 -7.98 10.38 -27.73
C PHE A 140 -7.91 11.91 -27.57
N ARG A 141 -7.32 12.65 -28.52
CA ARG A 141 -7.20 14.12 -28.44
C ARG A 141 -8.54 14.85 -28.44
N SER A 142 -9.53 14.30 -29.13
CA SER A 142 -10.90 14.86 -29.22
C SER A 142 -11.88 14.22 -28.23
N PHE A 143 -11.43 13.21 -27.47
CA PHE A 143 -12.30 12.50 -26.56
C PHE A 143 -12.49 13.24 -25.25
N GLU A 144 -13.73 13.47 -24.87
CA GLU A 144 -14.09 14.02 -23.57
C GLU A 144 -14.46 12.91 -22.59
N GLN A 145 -13.74 12.87 -21.48
CA GLN A 145 -14.03 11.89 -20.41
C GLN A 145 -15.40 12.16 -19.80
N LYS A 146 -16.26 11.14 -19.82
CA LYS A 146 -17.52 11.07 -19.07
C LYS A 146 -17.26 10.37 -17.73
N THR A 147 -18.30 9.77 -17.17
CA THR A 147 -18.15 8.91 -15.99
C THR A 147 -17.49 7.59 -16.39
N ILE A 148 -16.44 7.21 -15.72
CA ILE A 148 -15.74 5.93 -15.89
C ILE A 148 -16.15 5.01 -14.75
N LEU A 149 -16.48 3.77 -15.08
CA LEU A 149 -16.56 2.65 -14.13
C LEU A 149 -15.48 1.67 -14.52
N GLY A 150 -14.59 1.38 -13.59
CA GLY A 150 -13.50 0.44 -13.80
C GLY A 150 -13.44 -0.62 -12.71
N VAL A 151 -12.84 -1.75 -13.03
CA VAL A 151 -12.50 -2.81 -12.08
C VAL A 151 -11.04 -3.18 -12.21
N SER A 152 -10.46 -3.66 -11.14
CA SER A 152 -9.09 -4.17 -11.17
C SER A 152 -8.89 -5.30 -10.17
N LEU A 153 -7.87 -6.10 -10.41
CA LEU A 153 -7.30 -7.06 -9.47
C LEU A 153 -5.86 -6.65 -9.19
N VAL A 154 -5.56 -6.34 -7.94
CA VAL A 154 -4.19 -6.16 -7.48
C VAL A 154 -3.74 -7.45 -6.81
N THR A 155 -2.58 -7.96 -7.22
CA THR A 155 -1.97 -9.17 -6.65
C THR A 155 -0.63 -8.80 -6.03
N SER A 156 -0.43 -9.11 -4.76
CA SER A 156 0.87 -9.08 -4.09
C SER A 156 1.48 -10.47 -4.15
N ILE A 157 2.67 -10.56 -4.73
CA ILE A 157 3.39 -11.82 -4.93
C ILE A 157 4.48 -11.91 -3.85
N PRO A 158 4.61 -13.00 -3.09
CA PRO A 158 5.54 -13.13 -1.98
C PRO A 158 7.00 -13.29 -2.45
N THR A 159 7.53 -12.26 -3.09
CA THR A 159 8.92 -12.20 -3.60
C THR A 159 9.83 -11.41 -2.66
N GLY A 160 9.26 -10.78 -1.65
CA GLY A 160 9.97 -9.92 -0.72
C GLY A 160 10.85 -10.68 0.26
N ARG A 161 11.84 -9.97 0.81
CA ARG A 161 12.73 -10.53 1.82
C ARG A 161 11.98 -10.85 3.10
N TYR A 162 12.02 -12.11 3.50
CA TYR A 162 11.29 -12.62 4.64
C TYR A 162 12.17 -13.48 5.55
N TYR A 163 11.94 -13.40 6.85
CA TYR A 163 12.60 -14.20 7.90
C TYR A 163 11.52 -14.76 8.83
N GLY A 164 11.35 -16.07 8.85
CA GLY A 164 10.30 -16.75 9.62
C GLY A 164 10.46 -16.59 11.13
N ASP A 165 11.68 -16.34 11.61
CA ASP A 165 12.02 -16.11 13.02
C ASP A 165 11.85 -14.64 13.45
N LYS A 166 11.37 -13.75 12.59
CA LYS A 166 11.21 -12.33 12.85
C LYS A 166 9.76 -11.89 12.74
N GLN A 167 9.34 -11.02 13.65
CA GLN A 167 8.00 -10.45 13.67
C GLN A 167 7.79 -9.40 12.58
N VAL A 168 8.77 -8.52 12.40
CA VAL A 168 8.70 -7.43 11.41
C VAL A 168 9.52 -7.82 10.20
N ASN A 169 8.87 -7.91 9.06
CA ASN A 169 9.44 -8.31 7.78
C ASN A 169 9.09 -7.31 6.68
N ILE A 170 9.91 -7.28 5.62
CA ILE A 170 9.66 -6.48 4.41
C ILE A 170 8.69 -7.22 3.49
N GLY A 171 8.91 -8.51 3.26
CA GLY A 171 7.99 -9.40 2.55
C GLY A 171 6.97 -10.03 3.49
N THR A 172 5.84 -10.48 2.95
CA THR A 172 4.74 -11.05 3.75
C THR A 172 4.72 -12.57 3.76
N ASN A 173 5.51 -13.22 2.89
CA ASN A 173 5.59 -14.69 2.71
C ASN A 173 4.21 -15.33 2.42
N ARG A 174 3.31 -14.56 1.78
CA ARG A 174 1.99 -15.02 1.37
C ARG A 174 1.47 -14.22 0.20
N TRP A 175 0.59 -14.82 -0.59
CA TRP A 175 -0.14 -14.11 -1.63
C TRP A 175 -1.22 -13.22 -1.02
N ALA A 176 -1.47 -12.09 -1.67
CA ALA A 176 -2.63 -11.27 -1.36
C ALA A 176 -3.28 -10.76 -2.65
N PHE A 177 -4.62 -10.68 -2.65
CA PHE A 177 -5.42 -10.31 -3.81
C PHE A 177 -6.44 -9.24 -3.42
N LYS A 178 -6.46 -8.13 -4.17
CA LYS A 178 -7.47 -7.08 -3.97
C LYS A 178 -8.29 -6.90 -5.25
N PRO A 179 -9.45 -7.54 -5.41
CA PRO A 179 -10.47 -7.05 -6.32
C PRO A 179 -10.92 -5.66 -5.87
N GLU A 180 -11.01 -4.75 -6.82
CA GLU A 180 -11.38 -3.34 -6.59
C GLU A 180 -12.29 -2.84 -7.69
N ILE A 181 -13.29 -2.05 -7.33
CA ILE A 181 -14.16 -1.31 -8.23
C ILE A 181 -13.90 0.19 -8.02
N GLY A 182 -13.93 0.97 -9.10
CA GLY A 182 -13.71 2.40 -9.03
C GLY A 182 -14.58 3.17 -10.00
N VAL A 183 -15.02 4.34 -9.53
CA VAL A 183 -15.74 5.33 -10.34
C VAL A 183 -14.90 6.60 -10.40
N SER A 184 -14.77 7.18 -11.60
CA SER A 184 -14.13 8.47 -11.85
C SER A 184 -15.04 9.33 -12.70
N LYS A 185 -15.33 10.57 -12.25
CA LYS A 185 -16.15 11.52 -13.00
C LYS A 185 -15.45 12.86 -13.12
N ARG A 186 -15.47 13.41 -14.33
CA ARG A 186 -14.93 14.74 -14.62
C ARG A 186 -16.04 15.78 -14.54
N PHE A 187 -15.74 16.87 -13.86
CA PHE A 187 -16.54 18.10 -13.79
C PHE A 187 -15.65 19.27 -14.19
N ALA A 188 -15.71 19.70 -15.45
CA ALA A 188 -14.81 20.72 -16.01
C ALA A 188 -13.31 20.41 -15.73
N HIS A 189 -12.72 21.08 -14.74
CA HIS A 189 -11.32 20.91 -14.32
C HIS A 189 -11.14 20.00 -13.11
N VAL A 190 -12.23 19.55 -12.49
CA VAL A 190 -12.22 18.69 -11.30
C VAL A 190 -12.49 17.26 -11.69
N TYR A 191 -11.73 16.33 -11.12
CA TYR A 191 -12.01 14.91 -11.17
C TYR A 191 -12.34 14.42 -9.77
N ALA A 192 -13.53 13.87 -9.61
CA ALA A 192 -13.96 13.19 -8.38
C ALA A 192 -13.91 11.68 -8.60
N GLU A 193 -13.31 10.96 -7.67
CA GLU A 193 -13.10 9.52 -7.79
C GLU A 193 -13.42 8.83 -6.47
N ALA A 194 -13.98 7.63 -6.54
CA ALA A 194 -14.23 6.77 -5.40
C ALA A 194 -13.89 5.32 -5.76
N TYR A 195 -13.16 4.62 -4.89
CA TYR A 195 -12.75 3.24 -5.08
C TYR A 195 -13.09 2.42 -3.86
N GLY A 196 -13.50 1.16 -4.08
CA GLY A 196 -13.73 0.20 -3.02
C GLY A 196 -13.10 -1.14 -3.36
N GLY A 197 -12.36 -1.72 -2.43
CA GLY A 197 -11.68 -2.99 -2.62
C GLY A 197 -11.59 -3.80 -1.35
N VAL A 198 -11.35 -5.10 -1.49
CA VAL A 198 -11.18 -6.02 -0.37
C VAL A 198 -9.93 -6.86 -0.60
N TRP A 199 -8.99 -6.80 0.34
CA TRP A 199 -7.83 -7.67 0.36
C TRP A 199 -8.17 -9.03 0.93
N PHE A 200 -7.81 -10.08 0.21
CA PHE A 200 -7.83 -11.47 0.63
C PHE A 200 -6.40 -11.98 0.71
N TYR A 201 -6.11 -12.81 1.69
CA TYR A 201 -4.76 -13.29 1.96
C TYR A 201 -4.72 -14.81 1.99
N THR A 202 -3.66 -15.42 1.46
CA THR A 202 -3.32 -16.81 1.77
C THR A 202 -2.64 -16.87 3.13
N ASN A 203 -2.48 -18.07 3.68
CA ASN A 203 -1.79 -18.24 4.94
C ASN A 203 -0.28 -18.07 4.78
N ASN A 204 0.38 -17.54 5.82
CA ASN A 204 1.81 -17.64 5.99
C ASN A 204 2.09 -18.79 6.98
N ASN A 205 2.73 -19.87 6.50
CA ASN A 205 2.97 -21.07 7.31
C ASN A 205 4.32 -21.05 8.03
N ASP A 206 5.05 -19.95 7.97
CA ASP A 206 6.39 -19.81 8.57
C ASP A 206 6.50 -18.47 9.31
N TYR A 207 5.60 -18.24 10.26
CA TYR A 207 5.62 -17.03 11.10
C TYR A 207 5.95 -17.41 12.54
N LEU A 208 7.19 -17.19 12.98
CA LEU A 208 7.66 -17.55 14.32
C LEU A 208 7.35 -19.02 14.67
N GLY A 209 7.48 -19.92 13.69
CA GLY A 209 7.16 -21.35 13.82
C GLY A 209 5.65 -21.65 13.83
N LYS A 210 4.80 -20.68 13.46
CA LYS A 210 3.33 -20.79 13.47
C LYS A 210 2.73 -20.53 12.10
N LYS A 211 1.50 -21.00 11.91
CA LYS A 211 0.64 -20.63 10.80
C LYS A 211 -0.07 -19.29 11.13
N LEU A 212 0.12 -18.30 10.28
CA LEU A 212 -0.54 -17.02 10.37
C LEU A 212 -1.63 -16.91 9.30
N GLU A 213 -2.85 -16.66 9.74
CA GLU A 213 -4.01 -16.34 8.92
C GLU A 213 -4.36 -14.87 9.09
N GLN A 214 -4.93 -14.24 8.07
CA GLN A 214 -5.51 -12.90 8.16
C GLN A 214 -6.88 -12.85 7.51
N LYS A 215 -7.84 -12.30 8.23
CA LYS A 215 -9.18 -12.03 7.72
C LYS A 215 -9.14 -10.92 6.67
N PRO A 216 -10.14 -10.84 5.78
CA PRO A 216 -10.17 -9.81 4.74
C PRO A 216 -10.08 -8.41 5.32
N THR A 217 -9.37 -7.53 4.58
CA THR A 217 -9.25 -6.08 4.89
C THR A 217 -9.95 -5.28 3.81
N CYS A 218 -10.93 -4.49 4.18
CA CYS A 218 -11.62 -3.58 3.28
C CYS A 218 -10.87 -2.27 3.15
N SER A 219 -10.95 -1.65 1.96
CA SER A 219 -10.43 -0.31 1.69
C SER A 219 -11.44 0.51 0.90
N LEU A 220 -11.75 1.71 1.38
CA LEU A 220 -12.56 2.69 0.67
C LEU A 220 -11.71 3.95 0.45
N GLN A 221 -11.64 4.42 -0.78
CA GLN A 221 -10.86 5.59 -1.16
C GLN A 221 -11.74 6.63 -1.82
N ALA A 222 -11.45 7.90 -1.56
CA ALA A 222 -12.03 9.02 -2.28
C ALA A 222 -10.94 10.04 -2.63
N HIS A 223 -11.02 10.57 -3.85
CA HIS A 223 -10.05 11.52 -4.39
C HIS A 223 -10.77 12.65 -5.10
N ALA A 224 -10.26 13.87 -4.93
CA ALA A 224 -10.66 15.03 -5.69
C ALA A 224 -9.42 15.72 -6.26
N SER A 225 -9.33 15.85 -7.58
CA SER A 225 -8.17 16.43 -8.25
C SER A 225 -8.59 17.60 -9.13
N TYR A 226 -7.91 18.73 -9.01
CA TYR A 226 -8.10 19.92 -9.85
C TYR A 226 -6.95 20.05 -10.84
N TYR A 227 -7.27 20.12 -12.13
CA TYR A 227 -6.32 20.28 -13.23
C TYR A 227 -6.26 21.71 -13.71
N PHE A 228 -5.07 22.29 -13.71
CA PHE A 228 -4.77 23.58 -14.29
C PHE A 228 -4.60 23.47 -15.81
N LYS A 229 -4.68 24.60 -16.54
CA LYS A 229 -4.55 24.65 -18.01
C LYS A 229 -3.22 24.10 -18.53
N ASN A 230 -2.14 24.23 -17.74
CA ASN A 230 -0.78 23.73 -18.06
C ASN A 230 -0.58 22.25 -17.70
N GLN A 231 -1.65 21.48 -17.45
CA GLN A 231 -1.65 20.07 -17.07
C GLN A 231 -1.05 19.76 -15.68
N MET A 232 -0.66 20.79 -14.92
CA MET A 232 -0.42 20.62 -13.50
C MET A 232 -1.73 20.21 -12.80
N TRP A 233 -1.64 19.49 -11.74
CA TRP A 233 -2.82 19.21 -10.91
C TRP A 233 -2.47 19.09 -9.43
N VAL A 234 -3.44 19.41 -8.61
CA VAL A 234 -3.43 19.20 -7.16
C VAL A 234 -4.59 18.28 -6.80
N GLY A 235 -4.41 17.49 -5.77
CA GLY A 235 -5.45 16.56 -5.32
C GLY A 235 -5.51 16.46 -3.81
N PHE A 236 -6.73 16.27 -3.30
CA PHE A 236 -7.01 15.80 -1.96
C PHE A 236 -7.38 14.33 -2.02
N ASN A 237 -6.87 13.53 -1.09
CA ASN A 237 -7.05 12.09 -1.06
C ASN A 237 -7.41 11.65 0.34
N THR A 238 -8.28 10.66 0.43
CA THR A 238 -8.59 10.00 1.70
C THR A 238 -8.81 8.52 1.49
N THR A 239 -8.43 7.72 2.49
CA THR A 239 -8.63 6.25 2.49
C THR A 239 -9.01 5.79 3.87
N TRP A 240 -10.01 4.91 3.93
CA TRP A 240 -10.41 4.20 5.13
C TRP A 240 -10.13 2.70 4.94
N PHE A 241 -9.38 2.11 5.90
CA PHE A 241 -9.07 0.69 5.97
C PHE A 241 -9.68 0.09 7.21
N PHE A 242 -10.37 -1.03 7.08
CA PHE A 242 -10.98 -1.71 8.21
C PHE A 242 -11.00 -3.23 8.03
N GLY A 243 -11.00 -3.97 9.15
CA GLY A 243 -10.94 -5.44 9.15
C GLY A 243 -9.51 -5.95 9.35
N GLY A 244 -9.17 -7.06 8.72
CA GLY A 244 -7.79 -7.59 8.68
C GLY A 244 -7.27 -8.24 9.96
N ARG A 245 -8.17 -8.70 10.86
CA ARG A 245 -7.77 -9.43 12.09
C ARG A 245 -6.87 -10.61 11.76
N THR A 246 -5.80 -10.77 12.53
CA THR A 246 -4.86 -11.89 12.40
C THR A 246 -5.15 -13.02 13.39
N ILE A 247 -4.78 -14.23 13.02
CA ILE A 247 -4.96 -15.45 13.79
C ILE A 247 -3.67 -16.26 13.68
N ALA A 248 -3.01 -16.53 14.79
CA ALA A 248 -1.79 -17.35 14.84
C ALA A 248 -2.10 -18.69 15.50
N ASP A 249 -1.96 -19.81 14.76
CA ASP A 249 -2.29 -21.18 15.19
C ASP A 249 -3.67 -21.26 15.87
N GLY A 250 -4.68 -20.62 15.27
CA GLY A 250 -6.06 -20.63 15.79
C GLY A 250 -6.32 -19.62 16.91
N VAL A 251 -5.30 -18.94 17.45
CA VAL A 251 -5.46 -17.89 18.47
C VAL A 251 -5.64 -16.56 17.78
N SER A 252 -6.80 -15.96 17.97
CA SER A 252 -7.13 -14.62 17.45
C SER A 252 -6.59 -13.55 18.39
N ASP A 253 -6.02 -12.49 17.83
CA ASP A 253 -5.63 -11.27 18.53
C ASP A 253 -6.58 -10.09 18.21
N GLU A 254 -6.40 -8.97 18.89
CA GLU A 254 -7.13 -7.73 18.65
C GLU A 254 -6.45 -6.85 17.58
N SER A 255 -5.85 -7.47 16.57
CA SER A 255 -5.14 -6.80 15.49
C SER A 255 -6.02 -6.18 14.40
N GLN A 256 -7.33 -6.21 14.56
CA GLN A 256 -8.26 -5.60 13.62
C GLN A 256 -7.95 -4.11 13.47
N ILE A 257 -7.77 -3.67 12.23
CA ILE A 257 -7.55 -2.26 11.92
C ILE A 257 -8.88 -1.53 11.69
N ASP A 258 -8.88 -0.24 12.03
CA ASP A 258 -9.87 0.76 11.67
C ASP A 258 -9.10 2.09 11.55
N ASN A 259 -8.54 2.32 10.35
CA ASN A 259 -7.55 3.38 10.14
C ASN A 259 -8.00 4.30 9.01
N TRP A 260 -8.00 5.58 9.27
CA TRP A 260 -8.34 6.60 8.29
C TRP A 260 -7.11 7.47 7.98
N ARG A 261 -6.84 7.63 6.71
CA ARG A 261 -5.71 8.43 6.20
C ARG A 261 -6.21 9.55 5.30
N VAL A 262 -5.52 10.67 5.35
CA VAL A 262 -5.75 11.83 4.47
C VAL A 262 -4.43 12.30 3.87
N GLY A 263 -4.50 12.92 2.71
CA GLY A 263 -3.30 13.45 2.07
C GLY A 263 -3.54 14.36 0.89
N GLY A 264 -2.47 15.01 0.47
CA GLY A 264 -2.42 15.88 -0.69
C GLY A 264 -1.48 15.33 -1.76
N THR A 265 -1.80 15.65 -3.01
CA THR A 265 -0.97 15.34 -4.17
C THR A 265 -0.75 16.60 -4.99
N PHE A 266 0.48 16.78 -5.47
CA PHE A 266 0.84 17.76 -6.49
C PHE A 266 1.56 17.05 -7.62
N SER A 267 1.19 17.32 -8.87
CA SER A 267 1.87 16.77 -10.05
C SER A 267 2.04 17.82 -11.12
N THR A 268 3.20 17.84 -11.74
CA THR A 268 3.52 18.77 -12.83
C THR A 268 4.27 18.07 -13.96
N PRO A 269 3.94 18.36 -15.23
CA PRO A 269 4.79 18.00 -16.36
C PRO A 269 6.09 18.81 -16.27
N ILE A 270 7.21 18.17 -16.60
CA ILE A 270 8.54 18.82 -16.64
C ILE A 270 9.13 18.82 -18.05
N ALA A 271 8.74 17.86 -18.88
CA ALA A 271 9.09 17.78 -20.29
C ALA A 271 8.06 16.93 -21.05
N LYS A 272 8.21 16.78 -22.37
CA LYS A 272 7.33 15.94 -23.18
C LYS A 272 7.34 14.48 -22.70
N GLY A 273 6.18 14.00 -22.27
CA GLY A 273 6.03 12.65 -21.71
C GLY A 273 6.59 12.46 -20.31
N GLN A 274 7.14 13.51 -19.69
CA GLN A 274 7.76 13.44 -18.38
C GLN A 274 6.99 14.28 -17.35
N SER A 275 6.80 13.73 -16.15
CA SER A 275 6.18 14.44 -15.03
C SER A 275 6.79 14.02 -13.71
N VAL A 276 6.67 14.90 -12.73
CA VAL A 276 6.96 14.61 -11.33
C VAL A 276 5.70 14.73 -10.51
N ARG A 277 5.59 13.88 -9.48
CA ARG A 277 4.47 13.88 -8.54
C ARG A 277 5.02 13.86 -7.12
N PHE A 278 4.46 14.70 -6.29
CA PHE A 278 4.73 14.72 -4.85
C PHE A 278 3.45 14.40 -4.11
N GLN A 279 3.56 13.61 -3.06
CA GLN A 279 2.43 13.29 -2.18
C GLN A 279 2.87 13.40 -0.72
N TYR A 280 1.97 13.91 0.09
CA TYR A 280 2.09 13.89 1.54
C TYR A 280 0.79 13.32 2.11
N HIS A 281 0.91 12.39 3.05
CA HIS A 281 -0.25 11.87 3.75
C HIS A 281 0.07 11.48 5.20
N ILE A 282 -0.96 11.55 6.02
CA ILE A 282 -0.91 11.26 7.45
C ILE A 282 -2.05 10.33 7.85
N GLY A 283 -1.93 9.70 9.02
CA GLY A 283 -3.06 9.10 9.71
C GLY A 283 -3.97 10.20 10.25
N ALA A 284 -5.23 10.22 9.82
CA ALA A 284 -6.26 11.06 10.43
C ALA A 284 -6.83 10.42 11.69
N TYR A 285 -6.94 9.09 11.67
CA TYR A 285 -7.29 8.25 12.79
C TYR A 285 -6.61 6.88 12.62
N THR A 286 -6.09 6.33 13.68
CA THR A 286 -5.46 5.00 13.70
C THR A 286 -5.87 4.29 14.98
N ASN A 287 -6.63 3.21 14.86
CA ASN A 287 -7.02 2.38 15.97
C ASN A 287 -5.91 1.38 16.33
N ASN A 288 -5.33 0.74 15.32
CA ASN A 288 -4.31 -0.28 15.52
C ASN A 288 -3.29 -0.25 14.37
N GLY A 289 -2.07 -0.64 14.64
CA GLY A 289 -1.01 -0.68 13.66
C GLY A 289 -0.22 0.61 13.54
N LEU A 290 0.28 0.88 12.35
CA LEU A 290 1.21 1.97 12.10
C LEU A 290 0.50 3.31 11.91
N ASN A 291 0.70 4.24 12.83
CA ASN A 291 0.31 5.64 12.69
C ASN A 291 1.52 6.44 12.18
N TYR A 292 1.53 6.78 10.90
CA TYR A 292 2.69 7.38 10.24
C TYR A 292 2.30 8.52 9.31
N TYR A 293 3.26 9.39 9.05
CA TYR A 293 3.22 10.26 7.87
C TYR A 293 4.13 9.70 6.77
N ALA A 294 3.79 10.02 5.53
CA ALA A 294 4.62 9.68 4.38
C ALA A 294 4.78 10.85 3.42
N LEU A 295 6.00 11.01 2.94
CA LEU A 295 6.39 11.93 1.89
C LEU A 295 6.85 11.13 0.69
N SER A 296 6.31 11.40 -0.48
CA SER A 296 6.74 10.70 -1.70
C SER A 296 7.05 11.67 -2.83
N ALA A 297 8.02 11.24 -3.64
CA ALA A 297 8.37 11.86 -4.92
C ALA A 297 8.44 10.77 -5.99
N VAL A 298 7.75 10.97 -7.11
CA VAL A 298 7.68 10.00 -8.21
C VAL A 298 7.98 10.73 -9.52
N TYR A 299 8.98 10.25 -10.25
CA TYR A 299 9.23 10.63 -11.63
C TYR A 299 8.54 9.63 -12.56
N GLN A 300 7.89 10.11 -13.61
CA GLN A 300 7.21 9.29 -14.61
C GLN A 300 7.65 9.68 -16.01
N TYR A 301 7.91 8.66 -16.84
CA TYR A 301 8.16 8.81 -18.27
C TYR A 301 7.14 7.99 -19.06
N SER A 302 6.39 8.67 -19.94
CA SER A 302 5.32 8.12 -20.75
C SER A 302 5.70 8.16 -22.24
N PHE A 303 5.58 7.02 -22.93
CA PHE A 303 5.93 6.86 -24.35
C PHE A 303 5.00 5.86 -25.04
N PHE A 304 5.00 5.85 -26.38
CA PHE A 304 4.20 4.94 -27.22
C PHE A 304 5.06 3.95 -27.96
#